data_515ea58879c237678e8f35ce94f62495
#
_entry.id   515ea58879c237678e8f35ce94f62495
#
_cell.length_a   1.000
_cell.length_b   1.000
_cell.length_c   1.000
_cell.angle_alpha   90.00
_cell.angle_beta   90.00
_cell.angle_gamma   90.00
#
_symmetry.space_group_name_H-M   'P 1'
#
loop_
_entity.id
_entity.type
_entity.pdbx_description
1 polymer ?
#
loop_
_entity_poly.entity_id
_entity_poly.type
_entity_poly.pdbx_seq_one_letter_code
_entity_poly.pdbx_strand_id
1 'polypeptide(L)'
;MDGNSPASFSTYGERGTFDLGRALGTFLTLPFCVGLRGPLGVGKTVMVKGIADGLGISDTVTSPTYTFCREYRDGDRKLTHIDLYRIDNVDDLESIGWLDLVLEADILVVEWIERAAGYLPRDWIDVELVLAGGDKRSATFRSHGRDSRQILTQLETSCVGHR
;
A
#
# COMPACT_ATOMS: atom_id res chain seq x y z
N MET A 1 -7.28 20.26 -17.51
CA MET A 1 -7.02 20.10 -16.08
C MET A 1 -6.64 18.64 -15.86
N ASP A 2 -5.35 18.41 -15.68
CA ASP A 2 -4.81 17.06 -15.53
C ASP A 2 -5.22 16.54 -14.15
N GLY A 3 -6.25 15.69 -14.11
CA GLY A 3 -6.82 15.10 -12.90
C GLY A 3 -5.91 14.09 -12.21
N ASN A 4 -4.62 14.39 -12.12
CA ASN A 4 -3.60 13.55 -11.52
C ASN A 4 -2.82 14.26 -10.41
N SER A 5 -3.45 15.24 -9.75
CA SER A 5 -2.84 15.85 -8.56
C SER A 5 -2.76 14.81 -7.45
N PRO A 6 -1.63 14.70 -6.75
CA PRO A 6 -1.50 13.79 -5.63
C PRO A 6 -2.44 14.19 -4.48
N ALA A 7 -3.06 13.20 -3.84
CA ALA A 7 -3.82 13.38 -2.62
C ALA A 7 -2.86 13.33 -1.41
N SER A 8 -2.96 14.27 -0.49
CA SER A 8 -2.08 14.32 0.68
C SER A 8 -2.89 14.34 1.98
N PHE A 9 -2.47 13.50 2.91
CA PHE A 9 -3.09 13.33 4.23
C PHE A 9 -2.03 13.49 5.33
N SER A 10 -2.43 14.10 6.44
CA SER A 10 -1.63 14.10 7.67
C SER A 10 -2.15 13.04 8.63
N THR A 11 -1.26 12.25 9.21
CA THR A 11 -1.58 11.28 10.24
C THR A 11 -0.76 11.54 11.50
N TYR A 12 -1.25 11.09 12.65
CA TYR A 12 -0.59 11.25 13.93
C TYR A 12 -0.46 9.89 14.63
N GLY A 13 0.76 9.55 14.99
CA GLY A 13 1.09 8.27 15.59
C GLY A 13 0.78 7.07 14.67
N GLU A 14 0.97 5.87 15.19
CA GLU A 14 0.66 4.63 14.46
C GLU A 14 -0.85 4.49 14.20
N ARG A 15 -1.69 4.93 15.14
CA ARG A 15 -3.15 4.84 15.00
C ARG A 15 -3.65 5.62 13.79
N GLY A 16 -3.18 6.85 13.58
CA GLY A 16 -3.59 7.65 12.42
C GLY A 16 -3.16 7.01 11.09
N THR A 17 -1.96 6.41 11.04
CA THR A 17 -1.48 5.70 9.85
C THR A 17 -2.30 4.43 9.60
N PHE A 18 -2.65 3.69 10.65
CA PHE A 18 -3.53 2.53 10.57
C PHE A 18 -4.93 2.91 10.06
N ASP A 19 -5.55 3.95 10.62
CA ASP A 19 -6.89 4.39 10.25
C ASP A 19 -6.95 4.87 8.78
N LEU A 20 -5.89 5.55 8.29
CA LEU A 20 -5.77 5.92 6.87
C LEU A 20 -5.65 4.68 5.97
N GLY A 21 -4.83 3.70 6.35
CA GLY A 21 -4.73 2.42 5.64
C GLY A 21 -6.06 1.67 5.62
N ARG A 22 -6.79 1.65 6.74
CA ARG A 22 -8.12 1.04 6.84
C ARG A 22 -9.12 1.71 5.90
N ALA A 23 -9.15 3.03 5.86
CA ALA A 23 -10.00 3.76 4.93
C ALA A 23 -9.69 3.40 3.47
N LEU A 24 -8.38 3.35 3.09
CA LEU A 24 -7.98 2.90 1.76
C LEU A 24 -8.49 1.49 1.47
N GLY A 25 -8.28 0.55 2.40
CA GLY A 25 -8.67 -0.86 2.25
C GLY A 25 -10.16 -1.04 1.93
N THR A 26 -11.05 -0.20 2.45
CA THR A 26 -12.49 -0.29 2.18
C THR A 26 -12.87 0.03 0.73
N PHE A 27 -12.01 0.74 0.00
CA PHE A 27 -12.26 1.15 -1.40
C PHE A 27 -11.52 0.30 -2.43
N LEU A 28 -10.60 -0.57 -2.01
CA LEU A 28 -9.86 -1.42 -2.94
C LEU A 28 -10.77 -2.44 -3.61
N THR A 29 -10.66 -2.52 -4.93
CA THR A 29 -11.32 -3.52 -5.77
C THR A 29 -10.32 -4.63 -6.13
N LEU A 30 -10.81 -5.82 -6.48
CA LEU A 30 -9.96 -6.95 -6.85
C LEU A 30 -9.86 -7.08 -8.39
N PRO A 31 -8.70 -7.34 -8.98
CA PRO A 31 -7.37 -7.31 -8.37
C PRO A 31 -6.81 -5.88 -8.27
N PHE A 32 -5.97 -5.59 -7.30
CA PHE A 32 -5.35 -4.27 -7.15
C PHE A 32 -3.95 -4.29 -6.51
N CYS A 33 -3.12 -3.30 -6.85
CA CYS A 33 -1.78 -3.13 -6.28
C CYS A 33 -1.63 -1.78 -5.58
N VAL A 34 -1.08 -1.81 -4.37
CA VAL A 34 -0.69 -0.63 -3.58
C VAL A 34 0.80 -0.72 -3.28
N GLY A 35 1.55 0.26 -3.71
CA GLY A 35 2.97 0.40 -3.40
C GLY A 35 3.20 1.41 -2.28
N LEU A 36 4.05 1.04 -1.32
CA LEU A 36 4.41 1.87 -0.18
C LEU A 36 5.90 2.20 -0.26
N ARG A 37 6.22 3.48 -0.12
CA ARG A 37 7.60 3.97 0.00
C ARG A 37 7.76 4.88 1.22
N GLY A 38 8.99 5.08 1.62
CA GLY A 38 9.35 5.90 2.76
C GLY A 38 10.43 5.26 3.62
N PRO A 39 11.06 6.02 4.52
CA PRO A 39 12.18 5.52 5.32
C PRO A 39 11.78 4.38 6.24
N LEU A 40 12.79 3.66 6.72
CA LEU A 40 12.61 2.60 7.71
C LEU A 40 11.91 3.16 8.97
N GLY A 41 10.92 2.45 9.48
CA GLY A 41 10.18 2.82 10.70
C GLY A 41 9.15 3.93 10.51
N VAL A 42 8.89 4.43 9.29
CA VAL A 42 7.91 5.50 9.06
C VAL A 42 6.45 5.04 9.26
N GLY A 43 6.17 3.74 9.20
CA GLY A 43 4.84 3.16 9.39
C GLY A 43 4.26 2.44 8.17
N LYS A 44 5.09 2.01 7.21
CA LYS A 44 4.62 1.23 6.05
C LYS A 44 3.85 -0.03 6.46
N THR A 45 4.43 -0.86 7.32
CA THR A 45 3.76 -2.06 7.83
C THR A 45 2.50 -1.74 8.64
N VAL A 46 2.46 -0.62 9.36
CA VAL A 46 1.26 -0.14 10.06
C VAL A 46 0.15 0.17 9.06
N MET A 47 0.47 0.79 7.94
CA MET A 47 -0.50 1.04 6.87
C MET A 47 -1.00 -0.27 6.26
N VAL A 48 -0.14 -1.28 6.04
CA VAL A 48 -0.58 -2.61 5.57
C VAL A 48 -1.57 -3.25 6.54
N LYS A 49 -1.32 -3.15 7.85
CA LYS A 49 -2.27 -3.63 8.88
C LYS A 49 -3.64 -2.94 8.74
N GLY A 50 -3.64 -1.64 8.53
CA GLY A 50 -4.87 -0.89 8.27
C GLY A 50 -5.58 -1.36 7.00
N ILE A 51 -4.86 -1.49 5.89
CA ILE A 51 -5.42 -1.98 4.62
C ILE A 51 -6.07 -3.36 4.79
N ALA A 52 -5.40 -4.28 5.48
CA ALA A 52 -5.94 -5.62 5.76
C ALA A 52 -7.24 -5.53 6.56
N ASP A 53 -7.28 -4.69 7.61
CA ASP A 53 -8.47 -4.47 8.42
C ASP A 53 -9.63 -3.88 7.58
N GLY A 54 -9.34 -2.91 6.71
CA GLY A 54 -10.31 -2.32 5.78
C GLY A 54 -10.86 -3.30 4.75
N LEU A 55 -10.07 -4.32 4.38
CA LEU A 55 -10.49 -5.44 3.53
C LEU A 55 -11.31 -6.49 4.30
N GLY A 56 -11.41 -6.39 5.62
CA GLY A 56 -12.06 -7.38 6.47
C GLY A 56 -11.22 -8.62 6.75
N ILE A 57 -9.91 -8.53 6.57
CA ILE A 57 -8.99 -9.64 6.88
C ILE A 57 -8.61 -9.57 8.36
N SER A 58 -8.96 -10.60 9.11
CA SER A 58 -8.78 -10.67 10.57
C SER A 58 -7.41 -11.23 11.00
N ASP A 59 -6.62 -11.76 10.05
CA ASP A 59 -5.28 -12.27 10.33
C ASP A 59 -4.34 -11.18 10.87
N THR A 60 -3.43 -11.58 11.77
CA THR A 60 -2.42 -10.68 12.30
C THR A 60 -1.33 -10.39 11.27
N VAL A 61 -1.33 -9.19 10.73
CA VAL A 61 -0.31 -8.74 9.77
C VAL A 61 1.01 -8.44 10.48
N THR A 62 2.08 -9.04 9.98
CA THR A 62 3.47 -8.82 10.43
C THR A 62 4.37 -8.51 9.24
N SER A 63 5.50 -7.83 9.48
CA SER A 63 6.45 -7.50 8.40
C SER A 63 7.06 -8.77 7.79
N PRO A 64 7.06 -8.94 6.46
CA PRO A 64 7.69 -10.05 5.77
C PRO A 64 9.15 -9.77 5.38
N THR A 65 9.87 -8.89 6.08
CA THR A 65 11.24 -8.44 5.71
C THR A 65 12.20 -9.61 5.49
N TYR A 66 12.06 -10.70 6.26
CA TYR A 66 12.94 -11.88 6.14
C TYR A 66 12.43 -12.95 5.17
N THR A 67 11.13 -12.99 4.91
CA THR A 67 10.46 -13.98 4.05
C THR A 67 10.08 -13.41 2.68
N PHE A 68 10.28 -12.10 2.44
CA PHE A 68 9.87 -11.29 1.30
C PHE A 68 8.37 -11.22 1.07
N CYS A 69 7.61 -12.28 1.32
CA CYS A 69 6.19 -12.37 1.01
C CYS A 69 5.42 -13.08 2.13
N ARG A 70 4.24 -12.58 2.45
CA ARG A 70 3.24 -13.24 3.28
C ARG A 70 1.86 -13.07 2.67
N GLU A 71 1.06 -14.11 2.75
CA GLU A 71 -0.35 -14.07 2.36
C GLU A 71 -1.25 -14.12 3.60
N TYR A 72 -2.28 -13.29 3.57
CA TYR A 72 -3.34 -13.25 4.59
C TYR A 72 -4.67 -13.50 3.90
N ARG A 73 -5.51 -14.31 4.51
CA ARG A 73 -6.79 -14.72 3.92
C ARG A 73 -7.93 -14.57 4.91
N ASP A 74 -9.08 -14.16 4.39
CA ASP A 74 -10.35 -14.25 5.10
C ASP A 74 -11.46 -14.54 4.08
N GLY A 75 -12.04 -15.75 4.16
CA GLY A 75 -12.93 -16.26 3.12
C GLY A 75 -12.26 -16.28 1.74
N ASP A 76 -12.90 -15.63 0.78
CA ASP A 76 -12.40 -15.55 -0.61
C ASP A 76 -11.43 -14.38 -0.86
N ARG A 77 -11.13 -13.58 0.16
CA ARG A 77 -10.22 -12.43 0.05
C ARG A 77 -8.80 -12.82 0.41
N LYS A 78 -7.87 -12.41 -0.42
CA LYS A 78 -6.43 -12.64 -0.22
C LYS A 78 -5.67 -11.32 -0.36
N LEU A 79 -4.88 -10.99 0.67
CA LEU A 79 -3.88 -9.94 0.61
C LEU A 79 -2.49 -10.57 0.55
N THR A 80 -1.72 -10.22 -0.47
CA THR A 80 -0.32 -10.60 -0.61
C THR A 80 0.53 -9.39 -0.20
N HIS A 81 1.27 -9.52 0.89
CA HIS A 81 2.15 -8.49 1.45
C HIS A 81 3.60 -8.82 1.12
N ILE A 82 4.26 -7.93 0.41
CA ILE A 82 5.66 -8.07 -0.02
C ILE A 82 6.48 -6.94 0.59
N ASP A 83 7.72 -7.26 1.00
CA ASP A 83 8.71 -6.29 1.43
C ASP A 83 9.98 -6.46 0.57
N LEU A 84 10.28 -5.45 -0.22
CA LEU A 84 11.43 -5.43 -1.14
C LEU A 84 12.68 -4.78 -0.54
N TYR A 85 12.74 -4.57 0.78
CA TYR A 85 13.87 -3.91 1.44
C TYR A 85 15.25 -4.50 1.06
N ARG A 86 15.33 -5.82 0.89
CA ARG A 86 16.57 -6.54 0.56
C ARG A 86 16.74 -6.86 -0.92
N ILE A 87 15.89 -6.32 -1.79
CA ILE A 87 16.01 -6.45 -3.24
C ILE A 87 16.90 -5.32 -3.74
N ASP A 88 18.02 -5.65 -4.38
CA ASP A 88 19.00 -4.67 -4.86
C ASP A 88 19.01 -4.53 -6.39
N ASN A 89 18.55 -5.56 -7.11
CA ASN A 89 18.59 -5.59 -8.57
C ASN A 89 17.45 -6.44 -9.16
N VAL A 90 17.37 -6.48 -10.49
CA VAL A 90 16.33 -7.21 -11.22
C VAL A 90 16.42 -8.72 -11.02
N ASP A 91 17.62 -9.29 -10.93
CA ASP A 91 17.80 -10.73 -10.74
C ASP A 91 17.26 -11.17 -9.38
N ASP A 92 17.44 -10.33 -8.34
CA ASP A 92 16.82 -10.57 -7.02
C ASP A 92 15.30 -10.54 -7.12
N LEU A 93 14.74 -9.58 -7.88
CA LEU A 93 13.31 -9.46 -8.08
C LEU A 93 12.73 -10.67 -8.84
N GLU A 94 13.42 -11.15 -9.86
CA GLU A 94 13.04 -12.37 -10.58
C GLU A 94 13.12 -13.61 -9.66
N SER A 95 14.14 -13.68 -8.81
CA SER A 95 14.35 -14.83 -7.91
C SER A 95 13.23 -15.06 -6.91
N ILE A 96 12.48 -14.01 -6.52
CA ILE A 96 11.30 -14.12 -5.66
C ILE A 96 10.01 -14.43 -6.41
N GLY A 97 10.07 -14.57 -7.76
CA GLY A 97 8.89 -14.83 -8.59
C GLY A 97 7.98 -13.62 -8.74
N TRP A 98 8.55 -12.41 -8.83
CA TRP A 98 7.81 -11.14 -8.84
C TRP A 98 6.65 -11.11 -9.84
N LEU A 99 6.86 -11.57 -11.06
CA LEU A 99 5.84 -11.53 -12.10
C LEU A 99 4.62 -12.37 -11.71
N ASP A 100 4.85 -13.58 -11.19
CA ASP A 100 3.78 -14.47 -10.75
C ASP A 100 3.02 -13.87 -9.55
N LEU A 101 3.74 -13.27 -8.59
CA LEU A 101 3.14 -12.59 -7.44
C LEU A 101 2.21 -11.45 -7.89
N VAL A 102 2.63 -10.65 -8.87
CA VAL A 102 1.81 -9.56 -9.43
C VAL A 102 0.58 -10.09 -10.17
N LEU A 103 0.71 -11.19 -10.93
CA LEU A 103 -0.37 -11.74 -11.73
C LEU A 103 -1.41 -12.53 -10.91
N GLU A 104 -0.99 -13.16 -9.82
CA GLU A 104 -1.84 -14.06 -9.03
C GLU A 104 -2.44 -13.41 -7.78
N ALA A 105 -2.00 -12.20 -7.41
CA ALA A 105 -2.51 -11.51 -6.23
C ALA A 105 -3.92 -10.94 -6.46
N ASP A 106 -4.79 -11.10 -5.46
CA ASP A 106 -6.07 -10.37 -5.42
C ASP A 106 -5.81 -8.91 -5.00
N ILE A 107 -5.24 -8.71 -3.80
CA ILE A 107 -4.69 -7.43 -3.38
C ILE A 107 -3.20 -7.64 -3.11
N LEU A 108 -2.38 -6.86 -3.80
CA LEU A 108 -0.93 -6.83 -3.63
C LEU A 108 -0.55 -5.54 -2.90
N VAL A 109 0.08 -5.65 -1.73
CA VAL A 109 0.65 -4.50 -1.03
C VAL A 109 2.15 -4.69 -0.90
N VAL A 110 2.92 -3.73 -1.40
CA VAL A 110 4.36 -3.85 -1.54
C VAL A 110 5.06 -2.71 -0.82
N GLU A 111 5.84 -3.02 0.21
CA GLU A 111 6.76 -2.07 0.83
C GLU A 111 8.06 -1.96 0.01
N TRP A 112 8.65 -0.76 -0.03
CA TRP A 112 9.83 -0.45 -0.86
C TRP A 112 9.57 -0.66 -2.36
N ILE A 113 8.39 -0.22 -2.82
CA ILE A 113 7.92 -0.43 -4.20
C ILE A 113 8.87 0.15 -5.26
N GLU A 114 9.64 1.17 -4.94
CA GLU A 114 10.66 1.76 -5.81
C GLU A 114 11.71 0.76 -6.28
N ARG A 115 11.92 -0.33 -5.52
CA ARG A 115 12.83 -1.43 -5.89
C ARG A 115 12.31 -2.27 -7.06
N ALA A 116 11.01 -2.18 -7.36
CA ALA A 116 10.38 -2.84 -8.51
C ALA A 116 10.08 -1.85 -9.66
N ALA A 117 10.70 -0.67 -9.68
CA ALA A 117 10.50 0.32 -10.74
C ALA A 117 10.71 -0.30 -12.13
N GLY A 118 9.77 -0.06 -13.05
CA GLY A 118 9.77 -0.66 -14.39
C GLY A 118 9.06 -2.01 -14.51
N TYR A 119 8.67 -2.64 -13.39
CA TYR A 119 8.02 -3.96 -13.35
C TYR A 119 6.67 -3.91 -12.61
N LEU A 120 6.04 -2.73 -12.59
CA LEU A 120 4.79 -2.47 -11.87
C LEU A 120 3.58 -2.71 -12.77
N PRO A 121 2.39 -3.01 -12.20
CA PRO A 121 1.14 -3.04 -12.95
C PRO A 121 0.85 -1.69 -13.61
N ARG A 122 -0.05 -1.69 -14.60
CA ARG A 122 -0.46 -0.45 -15.28
C ARG A 122 -1.31 0.47 -14.41
N ASP A 123 -2.12 -0.12 -13.53
CA ASP A 123 -3.00 0.62 -12.61
C ASP A 123 -2.66 0.22 -11.18
N TRP A 124 -2.21 1.19 -10.41
CA TRP A 124 -1.80 0.99 -9.02
C TRP A 124 -1.78 2.32 -8.26
N ILE A 125 -1.76 2.25 -6.94
CA ILE A 125 -1.60 3.41 -6.06
C ILE A 125 -0.19 3.43 -5.49
N ASP A 126 0.49 4.57 -5.62
CA ASP A 126 1.76 4.87 -4.97
C ASP A 126 1.52 5.68 -3.70
N VAL A 127 1.96 5.19 -2.57
CA VAL A 127 1.85 5.87 -1.27
C VAL A 127 3.24 6.17 -0.73
N GLU A 128 3.55 7.44 -0.58
CA GLU A 128 4.78 7.91 0.04
C GLU A 128 4.51 8.40 1.46
N LEU A 129 5.17 7.76 2.44
CA LEU A 129 5.11 8.15 3.85
C LEU A 129 6.39 8.87 4.24
N VAL A 130 6.26 10.04 4.86
CA VAL A 130 7.40 10.80 5.40
C VAL A 130 7.11 11.29 6.81
N LEU A 131 8.14 11.40 7.65
CA LEU A 131 8.04 12.02 8.97
C LEU A 131 7.91 13.54 8.80
N ALA A 132 6.94 14.14 9.49
CA ALA A 132 6.62 15.56 9.39
C ALA A 132 6.81 16.31 10.73
N GLY A 133 7.62 15.75 11.62
CA GLY A 133 7.92 16.28 12.95
C GLY A 133 7.10 15.64 14.07
N GLY A 134 7.74 15.30 15.18
CA GLY A 134 7.12 14.59 16.28
C GLY A 134 6.42 13.30 15.81
N ASP A 135 5.19 13.11 16.24
CA ASP A 135 4.36 11.95 15.84
C ASP A 135 3.60 12.15 14.51
N LYS A 136 3.80 13.31 13.85
CA LYS A 136 3.13 13.61 12.59
C LYS A 136 3.82 12.92 11.43
N ARG A 137 3.01 12.35 10.53
CA ARG A 137 3.43 11.82 9.23
C ARG A 137 2.62 12.47 8.12
N SER A 138 3.25 12.66 6.98
CA SER A 138 2.58 13.02 5.74
C SER A 138 2.50 11.79 4.84
N ALA A 139 1.32 11.51 4.33
CA ALA A 139 1.08 10.44 3.36
C ALA A 139 0.63 11.07 2.04
N THR A 140 1.40 10.87 0.99
CA THR A 140 1.10 11.37 -0.36
C THR A 140 0.75 10.20 -1.26
N PHE A 141 -0.44 10.23 -1.84
CA PHE A 141 -0.99 9.20 -2.72
C PHE A 141 -0.96 9.68 -4.16
N ARG A 142 -0.48 8.83 -5.07
CA ARG A 142 -0.49 9.08 -6.52
C ARG A 142 -1.18 7.91 -7.22
N SER A 143 -2.09 8.21 -8.13
CA SER A 143 -2.74 7.22 -8.97
C SER A 143 -1.97 7.02 -10.28
N HIS A 144 -1.84 5.76 -10.71
CA HIS A 144 -1.17 5.38 -11.95
C HIS A 144 -2.12 4.69 -12.94
N GLY A 145 -3.41 5.04 -12.90
CA GLY A 145 -4.40 4.47 -13.81
C GLY A 145 -5.79 5.03 -13.56
N ARG A 146 -6.79 4.39 -14.13
CA ARG A 146 -8.18 4.81 -14.02
C ARG A 146 -8.79 4.41 -12.68
N ASP A 147 -8.62 3.14 -12.31
CA ASP A 147 -9.25 2.57 -11.12
C ASP A 147 -8.60 3.15 -9.86
N SER A 148 -7.27 3.30 -9.87
CA SER A 148 -6.53 3.99 -8.80
C SER A 148 -7.02 5.42 -8.59
N ARG A 149 -7.31 6.16 -9.66
CA ARG A 149 -7.86 7.52 -9.56
C ARG A 149 -9.24 7.54 -8.91
N GLN A 150 -10.11 6.60 -9.29
CA GLN A 150 -11.44 6.47 -8.70
C GLN A 150 -11.36 6.15 -7.21
N ILE A 151 -10.50 5.22 -6.82
CA ILE A 151 -10.26 4.85 -5.42
C ILE A 151 -9.78 6.06 -4.61
N LEU A 152 -8.81 6.83 -5.13
CA LEU A 152 -8.31 8.02 -4.43
C LEU A 152 -9.39 9.10 -4.28
N THR A 153 -10.24 9.31 -5.26
CA THR A 153 -11.37 10.23 -5.17
C THR A 153 -12.34 9.83 -4.04
N GLN A 154 -12.62 8.54 -3.90
CA GLN A 154 -13.46 8.02 -2.81
C GLN A 154 -12.78 8.22 -1.45
N LEU A 155 -11.47 7.93 -1.35
CA LEU A 155 -10.70 8.12 -0.13
C LEU A 155 -10.69 9.59 0.31
N GLU A 156 -10.42 10.54 -0.59
CA GLU A 156 -10.45 11.97 -0.29
C GLU A 156 -11.81 12.40 0.21
N THR A 157 -12.88 11.99 -0.45
CA THR A 157 -14.25 12.33 -0.06
C THR A 157 -14.57 11.81 1.34
N SER A 158 -14.16 10.58 1.67
CA SER A 158 -14.40 10.00 3.00
C SER A 158 -13.64 10.72 4.11
N CYS A 159 -12.41 11.18 3.83
CA CYS A 159 -11.58 11.87 4.82
C CYS A 159 -11.96 13.34 5.05
N VAL A 160 -12.57 14.02 4.08
CA VAL A 160 -13.06 15.41 4.21
C VAL A 160 -14.24 15.51 5.18
N GLY A 161 -15.04 14.46 5.30
CA GLY A 161 -16.21 14.41 6.22
C GLY A 161 -15.86 14.30 7.72
N HIS A 162 -14.58 14.19 8.08
CA HIS A 162 -14.10 14.00 9.45
C HIS A 162 -13.15 15.13 9.94
N ARG A 163 -13.25 16.33 9.35
CA ARG A 163 -12.54 17.53 9.86
C ARG A 163 -13.40 18.31 10.84
#